data_c7509bcc819e8bbe78bc7eb9936d392c
#
_entry.id   c7509bcc819e8bbe78bc7eb9936d392c
#
_cell.length_a   1.000
_cell.length_b   1.000
_cell.length_c   1.000
_cell.angle_alpha   90.00
_cell.angle_beta   90.00
_cell.angle_gamma   90.00
#
_symmetry.space_group_name_H-M   'P 1'
#
loop_
_entity.id
_entity.type
_entity.pdbx_description
1 polymer ?
#
loop_
_entity_poly.entity_id
_entity_poly.type
_entity_poly.pdbx_seq_one_letter_code
_entity_poly.pdbx_strand_id
1 'polypeptide(L)'
;MLRPIPHNERLADVRYDIRGPLHARALDLEQQGKSIIRLNIGNPGRFGFEAPAHVREAIATHLKDSEAYCHQGGLTEAREAIVEVMHARGVREVDPTHVFVGNGVSELIDMALRGLLNPGDEVLVPAPDYPLWTAAVILNDGQPVHYPCPPERQGLPDPVEIERM
;
A
#
# COMPACT_ATOMS: atom_id res chain seq x y z
N MET A 1 37.14 2.46 14.33
CA MET A 1 36.04 3.07 13.52
C MET A 1 35.24 1.96 12.91
N LEU A 2 33.92 1.98 13.09
CA LEU A 2 33.03 1.05 12.43
C LEU A 2 32.97 1.38 10.92
N ARG A 3 33.14 0.37 10.06
CA ARG A 3 32.92 0.56 8.62
C ARG A 3 31.44 0.84 8.36
N PRO A 4 31.09 1.87 7.58
CA PRO A 4 29.70 2.08 7.20
C PRO A 4 29.19 0.87 6.39
N ILE A 5 27.98 0.42 6.71
CA ILE A 5 27.29 -0.61 5.93
C ILE A 5 26.75 0.09 4.67
N PRO A 6 27.10 -0.36 3.47
CA PRO A 6 26.56 0.23 2.25
C PRO A 6 25.06 -0.03 2.13
N HIS A 7 24.35 0.90 1.52
CA HIS A 7 22.95 0.71 1.15
C HIS A 7 22.81 -0.32 0.02
N ASN A 8 21.61 -0.92 -0.11
CA ASN A 8 21.28 -1.72 -1.26
C ASN A 8 21.31 -0.83 -2.52
N GLU A 9 22.01 -1.27 -3.56
CA GLU A 9 22.20 -0.51 -4.81
C GLU A 9 20.86 -0.16 -5.50
N ARG A 10 19.86 -1.03 -5.39
CA ARG A 10 18.50 -0.79 -5.93
C ARG A 10 17.83 0.46 -5.37
N LEU A 11 18.22 0.90 -4.17
CA LEU A 11 17.67 2.14 -3.60
C LEU A 11 17.99 3.37 -4.45
N ALA A 12 18.99 3.33 -5.33
CA ALA A 12 19.28 4.41 -6.25
C ALA A 12 18.17 4.64 -7.28
N ASP A 13 17.41 3.59 -7.64
CA ASP A 13 16.33 3.62 -8.62
C ASP A 13 14.97 3.87 -7.98
N VAL A 14 14.87 3.76 -6.65
CA VAL A 14 13.62 3.98 -5.91
C VAL A 14 13.37 5.46 -5.66
N ARG A 15 12.29 5.99 -6.22
CA ARG A 15 11.81 7.35 -5.99
C ARG A 15 10.53 7.31 -5.14
N TYR A 16 10.69 7.39 -3.82
CA TYR A 16 9.58 7.36 -2.87
C TYR A 16 9.55 8.64 -2.03
N ASP A 17 9.39 9.79 -2.69
CA ASP A 17 9.55 11.13 -2.10
C ASP A 17 8.26 11.72 -1.51
N ILE A 18 7.35 10.90 -0.99
CA ILE A 18 6.10 11.39 -0.36
C ILE A 18 6.39 12.39 0.78
N ARG A 19 7.52 12.22 1.45
CA ARG A 19 8.00 13.08 2.55
C ARG A 19 9.40 13.65 2.30
N GLY A 20 9.74 13.86 1.04
CA GLY A 20 11.03 14.39 0.62
C GLY A 20 11.19 15.90 0.79
N PRO A 21 11.96 16.57 -0.09
CA PRO A 21 12.30 17.99 0.03
C PRO A 21 11.09 18.92 0.10
N LEU A 22 9.98 18.59 -0.58
CA LEU A 22 8.75 19.38 -0.54
C LEU A 22 8.10 19.35 0.85
N HIS A 23 8.17 18.21 1.55
CA HIS A 23 7.68 18.11 2.92
C HIS A 23 8.50 18.97 3.88
N ALA A 24 9.83 18.94 3.77
CA ALA A 24 10.71 19.79 4.56
C ALA A 24 10.41 21.29 4.31
N ARG A 25 10.21 21.66 3.05
CA ARG A 25 9.85 23.03 2.69
C ARG A 25 8.48 23.45 3.25
N ALA A 26 7.51 22.56 3.24
CA ALA A 26 6.20 22.83 3.84
C ALA A 26 6.30 23.09 5.35
N LEU A 27 7.09 22.28 6.08
CA LEU A 27 7.34 22.47 7.50
C LEU A 27 8.01 23.83 7.80
N ASP A 28 9.00 24.23 7.01
CA ASP A 28 9.68 25.51 7.13
C ASP A 28 8.70 26.68 6.94
N LEU A 29 7.83 26.60 5.93
CA LEU A 29 6.79 27.61 5.70
C LEU A 29 5.76 27.67 6.84
N GLU A 30 5.36 26.53 7.40
CA GLU A 30 4.45 26.48 8.55
C GLU A 30 5.09 27.11 9.80
N GLN A 31 6.40 26.91 10.03
CA GLN A 31 7.15 27.57 11.11
C GLN A 31 7.22 29.09 10.91
N GLN A 32 7.18 29.56 9.66
CA GLN A 32 7.09 30.99 9.33
C GLN A 32 5.66 31.53 9.42
N GLY A 33 4.69 30.78 9.93
CA GLY A 33 3.30 31.18 10.12
C GLY A 33 2.43 31.07 8.86
N LYS A 34 2.89 30.42 7.78
CA LYS A 34 2.09 30.23 6.56
C LYS A 34 1.20 29.01 6.71
N SER A 35 -0.06 29.13 6.29
CA SER A 35 -0.99 28.01 6.22
C SER A 35 -0.70 27.17 4.98
N ILE A 36 -0.47 25.87 5.15
CA ILE A 36 -0.21 24.92 4.07
C ILE A 36 -1.34 23.91 3.97
N ILE A 37 -1.98 23.82 2.80
CA ILE A 37 -2.97 22.78 2.50
C ILE A 37 -2.21 21.56 1.95
N ARG A 38 -2.28 20.45 2.68
CA ARG A 38 -1.58 19.21 2.34
C ARG A 38 -2.52 18.28 1.57
N LEU A 39 -2.26 18.07 0.30
CA LEU A 39 -3.05 17.22 -0.60
C LEU A 39 -2.32 15.92 -0.99
N ASN A 40 -1.11 15.71 -0.48
CA ASN A 40 -0.23 14.60 -0.84
C ASN A 40 -0.51 13.30 -0.07
N ILE A 41 -1.14 13.37 1.12
CA ILE A 41 -1.45 12.20 1.94
C ILE A 41 -2.86 12.36 2.51
N GLY A 42 -3.74 11.38 2.23
CA GLY A 42 -5.05 11.29 2.87
C GLY A 42 -4.90 10.98 4.36
N ASN A 43 -5.45 11.83 5.21
CA ASN A 43 -5.44 11.62 6.67
C ASN A 43 -6.79 12.04 7.27
N PRO A 44 -7.87 11.26 7.00
CA PRO A 44 -9.23 11.62 7.36
C PRO A 44 -9.42 11.93 8.85
N GLY A 45 -8.76 11.19 9.73
CA GLY A 45 -8.87 11.37 11.18
C GLY A 45 -8.47 12.78 11.67
N ARG A 46 -7.54 13.45 10.95
CA ARG A 46 -7.17 14.84 11.28
C ARG A 46 -8.24 15.87 10.92
N PHE A 47 -9.22 15.47 10.12
CA PHE A 47 -10.32 16.31 9.64
C PHE A 47 -11.67 15.92 10.25
N GLY A 48 -11.67 15.20 11.36
CA GLY A 48 -12.88 14.82 12.10
C GLY A 48 -13.61 13.60 11.54
N PHE A 49 -13.04 12.89 10.58
CA PHE A 49 -13.59 11.62 10.10
C PHE A 49 -13.11 10.48 11.00
N GLU A 50 -13.87 10.23 12.06
CA GLU A 50 -13.57 9.16 13.00
C GLU A 50 -14.06 7.79 12.50
N ALA A 51 -13.41 6.71 12.96
CA ALA A 51 -13.95 5.38 12.76
C ALA A 51 -15.31 5.24 13.46
N PRO A 52 -16.27 4.47 12.89
CA PRO A 52 -17.56 4.24 13.53
C PRO A 52 -17.43 3.74 14.97
N ALA A 53 -18.34 4.17 15.86
CA ALA A 53 -18.26 3.86 17.29
C ALA A 53 -18.16 2.34 17.55
N HIS A 54 -18.98 1.53 16.88
CA HIS A 54 -18.96 0.07 17.03
C HIS A 54 -17.60 -0.56 16.67
N VAL A 55 -16.87 0.00 15.71
CA VAL A 55 -15.52 -0.48 15.36
C VAL A 55 -14.53 -0.16 16.48
N ARG A 56 -14.57 1.06 17.03
CA ARG A 56 -13.71 1.47 18.15
C ARG A 56 -13.98 0.65 19.41
N GLU A 57 -15.26 0.40 19.69
CA GLU A 57 -15.70 -0.43 20.83
C GLU A 57 -15.25 -1.89 20.68
N ALA A 58 -15.37 -2.48 19.48
CA ALA A 58 -14.89 -3.82 19.20
C ALA A 58 -13.37 -3.93 19.42
N ILE A 59 -12.58 -2.96 18.92
CA ILE A 59 -11.13 -2.92 19.15
C ILE A 59 -10.82 -2.86 20.65
N ALA A 60 -11.48 -1.96 21.39
CA ALA A 60 -11.25 -1.82 22.83
C ALA A 60 -11.60 -3.10 23.61
N THR A 61 -12.70 -3.76 23.24
CA THR A 61 -13.17 -5.00 23.88
C THR A 61 -12.19 -6.16 23.67
N HIS A 62 -11.64 -6.31 22.46
CA HIS A 62 -10.76 -7.41 22.07
C HIS A 62 -9.26 -7.09 22.17
N LEU A 63 -8.90 -5.92 22.68
CA LEU A 63 -7.49 -5.53 22.77
C LEU A 63 -6.64 -6.54 23.57
N LYS A 64 -7.18 -7.09 24.67
CA LYS A 64 -6.52 -8.11 25.48
C LYS A 64 -6.23 -9.41 24.70
N ASP A 65 -7.03 -9.73 23.69
CA ASP A 65 -6.91 -10.95 22.90
C ASP A 65 -5.80 -10.82 21.83
N SER A 66 -5.30 -9.59 21.60
CA SER A 66 -4.24 -9.30 20.62
C SER A 66 -2.81 -9.53 21.13
N GLU A 67 -2.64 -9.90 22.40
CA GLU A 67 -1.32 -10.13 22.99
C GLU A 67 -0.70 -11.49 22.58
N ALA A 68 -1.54 -12.45 22.15
CA ALA A 68 -1.11 -13.78 21.76
C ALA A 68 -0.81 -13.86 20.26
N TYR A 69 0.11 -14.77 19.88
CA TYR A 69 0.29 -15.13 18.47
C TYR A 69 -0.97 -15.81 17.93
N CYS A 70 -1.33 -15.46 16.70
CA CYS A 70 -2.38 -16.14 15.95
C CYS A 70 -1.81 -16.95 14.78
N HIS A 71 -2.69 -17.59 14.00
CA HIS A 71 -2.31 -18.26 12.77
C HIS A 71 -1.65 -17.26 11.79
N GLN A 72 -0.64 -17.71 11.06
CA GLN A 72 0.13 -16.87 10.12
C GLN A 72 -0.69 -16.18 9.03
N GLY A 73 -1.82 -16.77 8.64
CA GLY A 73 -2.78 -16.17 7.70
C GLY A 73 -3.71 -15.13 8.34
N GLY A 74 -3.66 -14.94 9.67
CA GLY A 74 -4.56 -14.11 10.45
C GLY A 74 -5.63 -14.94 11.20
N LEU A 75 -6.41 -14.26 12.04
CA LEU A 75 -7.51 -14.86 12.79
C LEU A 75 -8.53 -15.51 11.85
N THR A 76 -9.02 -16.70 12.22
CA THR A 76 -9.99 -17.45 11.40
C THR A 76 -11.25 -16.64 11.15
N GLU A 77 -11.79 -16.03 12.20
CA GLU A 77 -13.00 -15.21 12.14
C GLU A 77 -12.85 -14.00 11.21
N ALA A 78 -11.66 -13.37 11.19
CA ALA A 78 -11.38 -12.26 10.28
C ALA A 78 -11.32 -12.74 8.83
N ARG A 79 -10.72 -13.91 8.57
CA ARG A 79 -10.61 -14.50 7.23
C ARG A 79 -11.98 -14.94 6.70
N GLU A 80 -12.81 -15.53 7.54
CA GLU A 80 -14.21 -15.91 7.23
C GLU A 80 -15.05 -14.67 6.90
N ALA A 81 -14.96 -13.61 7.71
CA ALA A 81 -15.66 -12.35 7.45
C ALA A 81 -15.22 -11.69 6.11
N ILE A 82 -13.93 -11.76 5.77
CA ILE A 82 -13.44 -11.28 4.47
C ILE A 82 -14.04 -12.09 3.33
N VAL A 83 -14.08 -13.42 3.44
CA VAL A 83 -14.68 -14.31 2.43
C VAL A 83 -16.17 -14.00 2.25
N GLU A 84 -16.91 -13.79 3.34
CA GLU A 84 -18.31 -13.40 3.28
C GLU A 84 -18.51 -12.11 2.47
N VAL A 85 -17.70 -11.08 2.73
CA VAL A 85 -17.73 -9.82 1.97
C VAL A 85 -17.36 -10.04 0.50
N MET A 86 -16.38 -10.90 0.20
CA MET A 86 -15.99 -11.22 -1.16
C MET A 86 -17.13 -11.94 -1.91
N HIS A 87 -17.79 -12.91 -1.27
CA HIS A 87 -18.95 -13.60 -1.84
C HIS A 87 -20.11 -12.63 -2.12
N ALA A 88 -20.39 -11.70 -1.20
CA ALA A 88 -21.40 -10.68 -1.39
C ALA A 88 -21.09 -9.74 -2.58
N ARG A 89 -19.81 -9.58 -2.93
CA ARG A 89 -19.34 -8.83 -4.10
C ARG A 89 -19.26 -9.64 -5.40
N GLY A 90 -19.64 -10.92 -5.36
CA GLY A 90 -19.68 -11.80 -6.53
C GLY A 90 -18.40 -12.62 -6.77
N VAL A 91 -17.37 -12.51 -5.93
CA VAL A 91 -16.16 -13.37 -5.99
C VAL A 91 -16.51 -14.71 -5.33
N ARG A 92 -16.67 -15.77 -6.13
CA ARG A 92 -17.20 -17.06 -5.63
C ARG A 92 -16.13 -18.10 -5.30
N GLU A 93 -14.99 -18.05 -6.00
CA GLU A 93 -13.92 -19.04 -5.88
C GLU A 93 -12.87 -18.62 -4.84
N VAL A 94 -13.32 -18.21 -3.66
CA VAL A 94 -12.47 -17.83 -2.54
C VAL A 94 -13.00 -18.46 -1.26
N ASP A 95 -12.10 -19.06 -0.48
CA ASP A 95 -12.39 -19.58 0.87
C ASP A 95 -11.36 -19.01 1.87
N PRO A 96 -11.52 -19.25 3.18
CA PRO A 96 -10.61 -18.71 4.18
C PRO A 96 -9.14 -19.13 4.02
N THR A 97 -8.83 -20.22 3.30
CA THR A 97 -7.44 -20.65 3.07
C THR A 97 -6.71 -19.77 2.05
N HIS A 98 -7.46 -19.06 1.21
CA HIS A 98 -6.93 -18.10 0.23
C HIS A 98 -6.73 -16.68 0.79
N VAL A 99 -7.08 -16.46 2.08
CA VAL A 99 -7.02 -15.13 2.69
C VAL A 99 -5.85 -15.03 3.65
N PHE A 100 -5.03 -14.01 3.45
CA PHE A 100 -3.94 -13.63 4.34
C PHE A 100 -4.16 -12.20 4.82
N VAL A 101 -4.13 -12.02 6.14
CA VAL A 101 -4.29 -10.71 6.78
C VAL A 101 -2.91 -10.16 7.11
N GLY A 102 -2.64 -8.93 6.67
CA GLY A 102 -1.37 -8.24 6.93
C GLY A 102 -1.58 -6.88 7.62
N ASN A 103 -0.49 -6.24 7.95
CA ASN A 103 -0.47 -4.93 8.61
C ASN A 103 -0.54 -3.79 7.59
N GLY A 104 -1.68 -3.68 6.94
CA GLY A 104 -1.94 -2.70 5.89
C GLY A 104 -1.49 -3.14 4.50
N VAL A 105 -2.00 -2.43 3.49
CA VAL A 105 -1.80 -2.79 2.08
C VAL A 105 -0.35 -2.75 1.64
N SER A 106 0.47 -1.88 2.25
CA SER A 106 1.89 -1.75 1.89
C SER A 106 2.69 -3.02 2.19
N GLU A 107 2.43 -3.65 3.33
CA GLU A 107 3.04 -4.94 3.66
C GLU A 107 2.58 -6.03 2.69
N LEU A 108 1.28 -6.09 2.40
CA LEU A 108 0.71 -7.09 1.51
C LEU A 108 1.24 -6.97 0.07
N ILE A 109 1.47 -5.75 -0.42
CA ILE A 109 2.10 -5.52 -1.72
C ILE A 109 3.52 -6.10 -1.74
N ASP A 110 4.36 -5.78 -0.75
CA ASP A 110 5.73 -6.29 -0.68
C ASP A 110 5.76 -7.82 -0.55
N MET A 111 4.92 -8.38 0.32
CA MET A 111 4.81 -9.83 0.48
C MET A 111 4.37 -10.54 -0.79
N ALA A 112 3.36 -10.01 -1.50
CA ALA A 112 2.87 -10.60 -2.74
C ALA A 112 3.94 -10.58 -3.82
N LEU A 113 4.60 -9.44 -4.04
CA LEU A 113 5.65 -9.32 -5.05
C LEU A 113 6.85 -10.20 -4.71
N ARG A 114 7.25 -10.28 -3.46
CA ARG A 114 8.32 -11.19 -2.99
C ARG A 114 8.00 -12.67 -3.24
N GLY A 115 6.74 -13.04 -3.16
CA GLY A 115 6.29 -14.41 -3.42
C GLY A 115 6.08 -14.74 -4.91
N LEU A 116 5.89 -13.74 -5.75
CA LEU A 116 5.51 -13.93 -7.16
C LEU A 116 6.61 -13.62 -8.16
N LEU A 117 7.54 -12.69 -7.84
CA LEU A 117 8.54 -12.23 -8.79
C LEU A 117 9.84 -13.02 -8.71
N ASN A 118 10.39 -13.29 -9.89
CA ASN A 118 11.79 -13.64 -10.09
C ASN A 118 12.57 -12.41 -10.57
N PRO A 119 13.91 -12.40 -10.42
CA PRO A 119 14.71 -11.29 -10.92
C PRO A 119 14.49 -11.05 -12.41
N GLY A 120 14.09 -9.81 -12.75
CA GLY A 120 13.83 -9.40 -14.13
C GLY A 120 12.40 -9.58 -14.63
N ASP A 121 11.50 -10.15 -13.82
CA ASP A 121 10.07 -10.22 -14.17
C ASP A 121 9.48 -8.82 -14.29
N GLU A 122 8.64 -8.62 -15.30
CA GLU A 122 7.95 -7.33 -15.55
C GLU A 122 6.63 -7.27 -14.81
N VAL A 123 6.34 -6.08 -14.26
CA VAL A 123 5.07 -5.79 -13.57
C VAL A 123 4.45 -4.53 -14.16
N LEU A 124 3.24 -4.65 -14.67
CA LEU A 124 2.46 -3.51 -15.15
C LEU A 124 2.02 -2.63 -13.98
N VAL A 125 2.41 -1.36 -14.02
CA VAL A 125 2.12 -0.37 -12.96
C VAL A 125 1.43 0.84 -13.60
N PRO A 126 0.32 1.36 -13.01
CA PRO A 126 -0.34 2.55 -13.55
C PRO A 126 0.55 3.80 -13.45
N ALA A 127 0.43 4.73 -14.39
CA ALA A 127 1.08 6.04 -14.33
C ALA A 127 0.06 7.17 -14.62
N PRO A 128 -0.09 8.16 -13.68
CA PRO A 128 0.56 8.25 -12.37
C PRO A 128 0.07 7.18 -11.38
N ASP A 129 0.95 6.78 -10.43
CA ASP A 129 0.62 5.77 -9.43
C ASP A 129 0.88 6.24 -7.99
N TYR A 130 0.51 5.40 -7.05
CA TYR A 130 1.03 5.46 -5.70
C TYR A 130 2.46 4.93 -5.70
N PRO A 131 3.49 5.75 -5.34
CA PRO A 131 4.91 5.42 -5.56
C PRO A 131 5.38 4.09 -4.97
N LEU A 132 4.61 3.52 -4.06
CA LEU A 132 4.92 2.22 -3.44
C LEU A 132 4.95 1.08 -4.46
N TRP A 133 4.05 1.07 -5.46
CA TRP A 133 4.01 -0.02 -6.44
C TRP A 133 5.33 -0.12 -7.19
N THR A 134 5.76 0.98 -7.80
CA THR A 134 7.06 1.05 -8.50
C THR A 134 8.23 0.70 -7.57
N ALA A 135 8.25 1.27 -6.35
CA ALA A 135 9.29 1.01 -5.37
C ALA A 135 9.34 -0.47 -4.95
N ALA A 136 8.19 -1.08 -4.67
CA ALA A 136 8.12 -2.48 -4.24
C ALA A 136 8.53 -3.44 -5.36
N VAL A 137 8.16 -3.17 -6.62
CA VAL A 137 8.62 -3.96 -7.77
C VAL A 137 10.14 -3.94 -7.86
N ILE A 138 10.77 -2.75 -7.84
CA ILE A 138 12.24 -2.59 -7.91
C ILE A 138 12.94 -3.30 -6.75
N LEU A 139 12.43 -3.15 -5.52
CA LEU A 139 13.03 -3.75 -4.32
C LEU A 139 12.91 -5.27 -4.28
N ASN A 140 11.97 -5.84 -5.03
CA ASN A 140 11.78 -7.28 -5.21
C ASN A 140 12.36 -7.81 -6.53
N ASP A 141 13.35 -7.14 -7.10
CA ASP A 141 14.08 -7.53 -8.32
C ASP A 141 13.26 -7.52 -9.62
N GLY A 142 12.04 -6.99 -9.60
CA GLY A 142 11.20 -6.83 -10.78
C GLY A 142 11.49 -5.56 -11.56
N GLN A 143 10.92 -5.47 -12.77
CA GLN A 143 10.98 -4.30 -13.64
C GLN A 143 9.58 -3.68 -13.76
N PRO A 144 9.35 -2.45 -13.26
CA PRO A 144 8.06 -1.78 -13.41
C PRO A 144 7.88 -1.29 -14.85
N VAL A 145 6.82 -1.72 -15.50
CA VAL A 145 6.40 -1.28 -16.84
C VAL A 145 5.16 -0.42 -16.69
N HIS A 146 5.29 0.89 -16.95
CA HIS A 146 4.23 1.84 -16.68
C HIS A 146 3.26 1.97 -17.84
N TYR A 147 1.95 1.78 -17.57
CA TYR A 147 0.87 2.08 -18.50
C TYR A 147 0.16 3.39 -18.13
N PRO A 148 -0.25 4.23 -19.13
CA PRO A 148 -0.83 5.53 -18.85
C PRO A 148 -2.27 5.42 -18.32
N CYS A 149 -2.59 6.27 -17.32
CA CYS A 149 -3.92 6.51 -16.81
C CYS A 149 -4.25 8.02 -16.94
N PRO A 150 -4.49 8.53 -18.17
CA PRO A 150 -4.56 9.96 -18.42
C PRO A 150 -5.84 10.59 -17.84
N PRO A 151 -5.78 11.88 -17.42
CA PRO A 151 -6.93 12.59 -16.87
C PRO A 151 -8.12 12.67 -17.85
N GLU A 152 -7.87 12.73 -19.15
CA GLU A 152 -8.87 12.78 -20.22
C GLU A 152 -9.76 11.52 -20.24
N ARG A 153 -9.24 10.42 -19.73
CA ARG A 153 -9.96 9.15 -19.52
C ARG A 153 -10.37 8.95 -18.07
N GLN A 154 -10.46 10.02 -17.30
CA GLN A 154 -10.82 9.96 -15.86
C GLN A 154 -9.85 9.11 -15.02
N GLY A 155 -8.59 8.99 -15.44
CA GLY A 155 -7.61 8.15 -14.78
C GLY A 155 -7.76 6.65 -15.07
N LEU A 156 -8.60 6.26 -16.02
CA LEU A 156 -8.76 4.86 -16.42
C LEU A 156 -7.75 4.48 -17.50
N PRO A 157 -7.16 3.27 -17.40
CA PRO A 157 -6.26 2.76 -18.41
C PRO A 157 -6.99 2.40 -19.71
N ASP A 158 -6.24 2.26 -20.80
CA ASP A 158 -6.73 1.65 -22.04
C ASP A 158 -6.39 0.17 -22.08
N PRO A 159 -7.37 -0.75 -22.03
CA PRO A 159 -7.10 -2.18 -22.10
C PRO A 159 -6.35 -2.59 -23.38
N VAL A 160 -6.62 -1.91 -24.49
CA VAL A 160 -5.96 -2.21 -25.79
C VAL A 160 -4.49 -1.79 -25.76
N GLU A 161 -4.15 -0.71 -25.05
CA GLU A 161 -2.74 -0.32 -24.87
C GLU A 161 -2.02 -1.32 -23.96
N ILE A 162 -2.67 -1.75 -22.87
CA ILE A 162 -2.11 -2.75 -21.94
C ILE A 162 -1.83 -4.08 -22.65
N GLU A 163 -2.72 -4.55 -23.51
CA GLU A 163 -2.52 -5.79 -24.27
C GLU A 163 -1.32 -5.74 -25.26
N ARG A 164 -0.84 -4.56 -25.58
CA ARG A 164 0.28 -4.35 -26.52
C ARG A 164 1.64 -4.22 -25.83
N MET A 165 1.62 -4.07 -24.52
CA MET A 165 2.83 -3.91 -23.70
C MET A 165 3.42 -5.25 -23.33
#